data_8f720f25abfd43fe896ac91386055d87
#
_entry.id   8f720f25abfd43fe896ac91386055d87
#
_cell.length_a   1.000
_cell.length_b   1.000
_cell.length_c   1.000
_cell.angle_alpha   90.00
_cell.angle_beta   90.00
_cell.angle_gamma   90.00
#
_symmetry.space_group_name_H-M   'P 1'
#
loop_
_entity.id
_entity.type
_entity.pdbx_description
1 polymer ?
#
loop_
_entity_poly.entity_id
_entity_poly.type
_entity_poly.pdbx_seq_one_letter_code
_entity_poly.pdbx_strand_id
1 'polypeptide(L)'
;LATLQGGDSQATLLQAEANLASVKATLEQLKQGARKEEIAIKEQTLENAVNTLEQVYTSFPDSIQNVDAITADVIKNKFSSLFIFSNSRYLLSFSSCDQNLQSEIETKRTSLENVLAEFQDKSSVVTALSSTETIDLAFGAAYQATLQTNHLVNSISNLLLSSCSIANPALDGYRTSLSGVKASMTSLFSDIASKRSTLLTAKNAVGQASRD
;
A
#
# COMPACT_ATOMS: atom_id res chain seq x y z
N LEU A 1 24.04 -45.52 -73.09
CA LEU A 1 22.85 -45.38 -72.27
C LEU A 1 23.30 -44.71 -70.93
N ALA A 2 22.99 -43.44 -70.76
CA ALA A 2 23.22 -42.71 -69.51
C ALA A 2 22.03 -42.99 -68.61
N THR A 3 22.26 -43.67 -67.50
CA THR A 3 21.27 -43.74 -66.41
C THR A 3 21.42 -42.50 -65.56
N LEU A 4 20.44 -41.64 -65.60
CA LEU A 4 20.35 -40.54 -64.62
C LEU A 4 20.19 -41.14 -63.19
N GLN A 5 21.15 -40.86 -62.34
CA GLN A 5 21.04 -41.15 -60.90
C GLN A 5 19.97 -40.26 -60.27
N GLY A 6 18.73 -40.74 -60.17
CA GLY A 6 17.60 -40.04 -59.57
C GLY A 6 17.62 -40.01 -58.04
N GLY A 7 18.70 -40.52 -57.44
CA GLY A 7 18.78 -40.64 -55.99
C GLY A 7 18.76 -39.30 -55.26
N ASP A 8 19.49 -38.31 -55.75
CA ASP A 8 19.55 -36.96 -55.07
C ASP A 8 18.24 -36.18 -55.21
N SER A 9 17.58 -36.30 -56.36
CA SER A 9 16.27 -35.68 -56.61
C SER A 9 15.17 -36.32 -55.74
N GLN A 10 15.25 -37.63 -55.54
CA GLN A 10 14.30 -38.34 -54.68
C GLN A 10 14.52 -38.06 -53.19
N ALA A 11 15.79 -37.94 -52.78
CA ALA A 11 16.11 -37.49 -51.39
C ALA A 11 15.65 -36.06 -51.12
N THR A 12 15.86 -35.13 -52.07
CA THR A 12 15.40 -33.75 -51.99
C THR A 12 13.87 -33.68 -51.97
N LEU A 13 13.15 -34.47 -52.72
CA LEU A 13 11.70 -34.56 -52.72
C LEU A 13 11.18 -35.01 -51.31
N LEU A 14 11.73 -36.11 -50.79
CA LEU A 14 11.36 -36.63 -49.45
C LEU A 14 11.62 -35.63 -48.37
N GLN A 15 12.74 -34.90 -48.44
CA GLN A 15 13.02 -33.83 -47.47
C GLN A 15 12.00 -32.70 -47.58
N ALA A 16 11.63 -32.29 -48.78
CA ALA A 16 10.62 -31.23 -48.98
C ALA A 16 9.22 -31.68 -48.50
N GLU A 17 8.85 -32.93 -48.73
CA GLU A 17 7.59 -33.51 -48.24
C GLU A 17 7.57 -33.58 -46.70
N ALA A 18 8.67 -33.99 -46.06
CA ALA A 18 8.80 -34.01 -44.60
C ALA A 18 8.70 -32.60 -44.01
N ASN A 19 9.36 -31.63 -44.62
CA ASN A 19 9.26 -30.23 -44.21
C ASN A 19 7.83 -29.69 -44.36
N LEU A 20 7.15 -29.98 -45.46
CA LEU A 20 5.76 -29.59 -45.67
C LEU A 20 4.82 -30.23 -44.62
N ALA A 21 5.02 -31.50 -44.31
CA ALA A 21 4.24 -32.21 -43.29
C ALA A 21 4.45 -31.57 -41.91
N SER A 22 5.69 -31.21 -41.56
CA SER A 22 6.02 -30.52 -40.30
C SER A 22 5.34 -29.14 -40.20
N VAL A 23 5.43 -28.34 -41.28
CA VAL A 23 4.79 -27.01 -41.30
C VAL A 23 3.26 -27.10 -41.21
N LYS A 24 2.66 -28.10 -41.91
CA LYS A 24 1.22 -28.36 -41.82
C LYS A 24 0.80 -28.76 -40.39
N ALA A 25 1.56 -29.64 -39.75
CA ALA A 25 1.28 -30.02 -38.35
C ALA A 25 1.35 -28.82 -37.40
N THR A 26 2.36 -27.95 -37.56
CA THR A 26 2.49 -26.70 -36.80
C THR A 26 1.33 -25.75 -37.07
N LEU A 27 0.90 -25.61 -38.32
CA LEU A 27 -0.25 -24.78 -38.69
C LEU A 27 -1.55 -25.30 -38.07
N GLU A 28 -1.79 -26.60 -38.07
CA GLU A 28 -2.96 -27.20 -37.44
C GLU A 28 -2.93 -26.99 -35.90
N GLN A 29 -1.76 -27.13 -35.27
CA GLN A 29 -1.58 -26.86 -33.87
C GLN A 29 -1.89 -25.38 -33.53
N LEU A 30 -1.41 -24.43 -34.35
CA LEU A 30 -1.72 -22.99 -34.18
C LEU A 30 -3.21 -22.69 -34.39
N LYS A 31 -3.87 -23.34 -35.35
CA LYS A 31 -5.31 -23.19 -35.64
C LYS A 31 -6.19 -23.75 -34.50
N GLN A 32 -5.74 -24.76 -33.80
CA GLN A 32 -6.47 -25.33 -32.66
C GLN A 32 -6.47 -24.40 -31.45
N GLY A 33 -5.58 -23.39 -31.42
CA GLY A 33 -5.41 -22.48 -30.29
C GLY A 33 -4.79 -23.16 -29.07
N ALA A 34 -4.94 -22.52 -27.92
CA ALA A 34 -4.47 -23.08 -26.64
C ALA A 34 -5.25 -24.34 -26.29
N ARG A 35 -4.56 -25.32 -25.71
CA ARG A 35 -5.19 -26.58 -25.27
C ARG A 35 -6.16 -26.27 -24.12
N LYS A 36 -7.23 -27.05 -24.01
CA LYS A 36 -8.21 -26.89 -22.91
C LYS A 36 -7.56 -26.96 -21.55
N GLU A 37 -6.54 -27.76 -21.37
CA GLU A 37 -5.78 -27.90 -20.14
C GLU A 37 -4.97 -26.64 -19.84
N GLU A 38 -4.39 -25.99 -20.87
CA GLU A 38 -3.67 -24.72 -20.70
C GLU A 38 -4.60 -23.59 -20.29
N ILE A 39 -5.79 -23.53 -20.89
CA ILE A 39 -6.84 -22.57 -20.49
C ILE A 39 -7.26 -22.82 -19.06
N ALA A 40 -7.55 -24.07 -18.68
CA ALA A 40 -7.96 -24.41 -17.31
C ALA A 40 -6.89 -24.04 -16.27
N ILE A 41 -5.59 -24.21 -16.58
CA ILE A 41 -4.51 -23.78 -15.69
C ILE A 41 -4.48 -22.26 -15.54
N LYS A 42 -4.69 -21.51 -16.63
CA LYS A 42 -4.74 -20.04 -16.60
C LYS A 42 -5.96 -19.51 -15.82
N GLU A 43 -7.13 -20.11 -16.03
CA GLU A 43 -8.34 -19.80 -15.28
C GLU A 43 -8.14 -20.04 -13.76
N GLN A 44 -7.54 -21.18 -13.40
CA GLN A 44 -7.22 -21.49 -12.00
C GLN A 44 -6.21 -20.50 -11.40
N THR A 45 -5.21 -20.08 -12.19
CA THR A 45 -4.22 -19.08 -11.75
C THR A 45 -4.89 -17.73 -11.49
N LEU A 46 -5.78 -17.30 -12.38
CA LEU A 46 -6.55 -16.06 -12.21
C LEU A 46 -7.47 -16.15 -10.98
N GLU A 47 -8.19 -17.25 -10.83
CA GLU A 47 -9.07 -17.47 -9.67
C GLU A 47 -8.29 -17.39 -8.35
N ASN A 48 -7.13 -18.05 -8.28
CA ASN A 48 -6.28 -17.99 -7.08
C ASN A 48 -5.77 -16.57 -6.80
N ALA A 49 -5.42 -15.81 -7.82
CA ALA A 49 -4.99 -14.42 -7.67
C ALA A 49 -6.14 -13.52 -7.19
N VAL A 50 -7.35 -13.70 -7.72
CA VAL A 50 -8.56 -12.97 -7.28
C VAL A 50 -8.89 -13.31 -5.83
N ASN A 51 -8.92 -14.58 -5.46
CA ASN A 51 -9.18 -15.02 -4.08
C ASN A 51 -8.16 -14.44 -3.08
N THR A 52 -6.88 -14.37 -3.50
CA THR A 52 -5.83 -13.74 -2.68
C THR A 52 -6.10 -12.23 -2.50
N LEU A 53 -6.48 -11.55 -3.56
CA LEU A 53 -6.82 -10.12 -3.51
C LEU A 53 -8.03 -9.87 -2.60
N GLU A 54 -9.07 -10.69 -2.67
CA GLU A 54 -10.25 -10.60 -1.80
C GLU A 54 -9.87 -10.80 -0.32
N GLN A 55 -9.02 -11.78 0.00
CA GLN A 55 -8.51 -11.98 1.35
C GLN A 55 -7.74 -10.76 1.89
N VAL A 56 -6.97 -10.10 1.04
CA VAL A 56 -6.30 -8.84 1.42
C VAL A 56 -7.32 -7.77 1.78
N TYR A 57 -8.36 -7.59 0.98
CA TYR A 57 -9.40 -6.59 1.24
C TYR A 57 -10.21 -6.85 2.51
N THR A 58 -10.46 -8.12 2.86
CA THR A 58 -11.20 -8.46 4.10
C THR A 58 -10.49 -8.01 5.37
N SER A 59 -9.18 -7.80 5.33
CA SER A 59 -8.38 -7.35 6.48
C SER A 59 -8.32 -5.83 6.66
N PHE A 60 -8.81 -5.05 5.69
CA PHE A 60 -8.63 -3.60 5.69
C PHE A 60 -9.58 -2.84 6.61
N PRO A 61 -10.85 -3.21 6.77
CA PRO A 61 -11.73 -2.52 7.70
C PRO A 61 -11.17 -2.44 9.12
N ASP A 62 -10.63 -3.55 9.63
CA ASP A 62 -10.01 -3.60 10.96
C ASP A 62 -8.76 -2.70 11.04
N SER A 63 -7.97 -2.69 9.97
CA SER A 63 -6.77 -1.82 9.92
C SER A 63 -7.12 -0.35 9.89
N ILE A 64 -8.18 0.03 9.16
CA ILE A 64 -8.69 1.40 9.09
C ILE A 64 -9.19 1.84 10.46
N GLN A 65 -9.95 1.00 11.16
CA GLN A 65 -10.41 1.27 12.53
C GLN A 65 -9.26 1.41 13.52
N ASN A 66 -8.22 0.58 13.39
CA ASN A 66 -7.04 0.66 14.24
C ASN A 66 -6.27 1.98 14.00
N VAL A 67 -6.19 2.45 12.76
CA VAL A 67 -5.62 3.78 12.45
C VAL A 67 -6.41 4.88 13.14
N ASP A 68 -7.75 4.86 13.07
CA ASP A 68 -8.58 5.87 13.74
C ASP A 68 -8.35 5.87 15.24
N ALA A 69 -8.38 4.70 15.88
CA ALA A 69 -8.20 4.58 17.32
C ALA A 69 -6.83 5.10 17.78
N ILE A 70 -5.73 4.70 17.11
CA ILE A 70 -4.38 5.09 17.53
C ILE A 70 -4.11 6.55 17.21
N THR A 71 -4.49 7.05 16.04
CA THR A 71 -4.28 8.47 15.69
C THR A 71 -5.11 9.40 16.59
N ALA A 72 -6.36 9.02 16.89
CA ALA A 72 -7.20 9.76 17.82
C ALA A 72 -6.61 9.76 19.24
N ASP A 73 -6.12 8.62 19.75
CA ASP A 73 -5.47 8.57 21.07
C ASP A 73 -4.26 9.49 21.14
N VAL A 74 -3.38 9.43 20.14
CA VAL A 74 -2.18 10.27 20.08
C VAL A 74 -2.54 11.75 20.05
N ILE A 75 -3.47 12.16 19.20
CA ILE A 75 -3.78 13.57 18.98
C ILE A 75 -4.70 14.14 20.05
N LYS A 76 -5.76 13.39 20.44
CA LYS A 76 -6.80 13.90 21.36
C LYS A 76 -6.49 13.62 22.82
N ASN A 77 -5.72 12.58 23.15
CA ASN A 77 -5.45 12.19 24.53
C ASN A 77 -4.00 12.50 24.95
N LYS A 78 -3.01 12.11 24.14
CA LYS A 78 -1.59 12.21 24.54
C LYS A 78 -1.01 13.60 24.34
N PHE A 79 -1.37 14.26 23.25
CA PHE A 79 -0.76 15.55 22.86
C PHE A 79 -1.75 16.72 22.81
N SER A 80 -3.01 16.54 23.18
CA SER A 80 -4.01 17.62 23.12
C SER A 80 -3.59 18.85 23.90
N SER A 81 -3.09 18.69 25.13
CA SER A 81 -2.69 19.77 26.00
C SER A 81 -1.35 20.42 25.65
N LEU A 82 -0.60 19.85 24.69
CA LEU A 82 0.55 20.54 24.08
C LEU A 82 0.13 21.71 23.17
N PHE A 83 -1.13 21.74 22.75
CA PHE A 83 -1.62 22.70 21.77
C PHE A 83 -2.78 23.54 22.30
N ILE A 84 -2.80 24.79 21.87
CA ILE A 84 -3.92 25.72 22.05
C ILE A 84 -4.47 26.06 20.67
N PHE A 85 -5.77 25.89 20.46
CA PHE A 85 -6.41 26.30 19.22
C PHE A 85 -6.81 27.78 19.30
N SER A 86 -6.23 28.59 18.42
CA SER A 86 -6.48 30.03 18.35
C SER A 86 -6.37 30.51 16.90
N ASN A 87 -7.28 31.39 16.47
CA ASN A 87 -7.30 31.97 15.12
C ASN A 87 -7.20 30.90 14.01
N SER A 88 -7.98 29.82 14.15
CA SER A 88 -8.01 28.68 13.19
C SER A 88 -6.67 27.95 13.03
N ARG A 89 -5.78 28.04 14.02
CA ARG A 89 -4.46 27.39 14.04
C ARG A 89 -4.21 26.73 15.40
N TYR A 90 -3.42 25.67 15.36
CA TYR A 90 -2.86 25.06 16.57
C TYR A 90 -1.50 25.68 16.88
N LEU A 91 -1.38 26.27 18.07
CA LEU A 91 -0.14 26.83 18.59
C LEU A 91 0.33 25.98 19.76
N LEU A 92 1.64 25.87 19.98
CA LEU A 92 2.15 25.23 21.18
C LEU A 92 1.74 26.02 22.43
N SER A 93 1.39 25.31 23.50
CA SER A 93 1.00 25.89 24.81
C SER A 93 2.18 26.46 25.57
N PHE A 94 3.40 26.32 25.06
CA PHE A 94 4.64 26.83 25.64
C PHE A 94 5.55 27.38 24.56
N SER A 95 6.48 28.26 24.94
CA SER A 95 7.48 28.79 24.01
C SER A 95 8.69 27.89 23.95
N SER A 96 9.15 27.60 22.73
CA SER A 96 10.40 26.90 22.47
C SER A 96 11.53 27.87 22.17
N CYS A 97 12.76 27.48 22.47
CA CYS A 97 13.94 28.21 22.04
C CYS A 97 14.26 27.96 20.55
N ASP A 98 13.76 26.88 19.97
CA ASP A 98 13.82 26.61 18.54
C ASP A 98 12.51 27.06 17.87
N GLN A 99 12.48 28.29 17.43
CA GLN A 99 11.32 28.91 16.79
C GLN A 99 10.99 28.26 15.43
N ASN A 100 11.98 27.73 14.72
CA ASN A 100 11.76 27.07 13.45
C ASN A 100 11.02 25.74 13.66
N LEU A 101 11.50 24.92 14.59
CA LEU A 101 10.87 23.65 14.93
C LEU A 101 9.49 23.85 15.55
N GLN A 102 9.30 24.91 16.37
CA GLN A 102 7.99 25.30 16.90
C GLN A 102 7.01 25.60 15.75
N SER A 103 7.39 26.47 14.81
CA SER A 103 6.55 26.85 13.67
C SER A 103 6.24 25.67 12.76
N GLU A 104 7.19 24.76 12.56
CA GLU A 104 7.01 23.51 11.81
C GLU A 104 5.94 22.62 12.47
N ILE A 105 6.03 22.40 13.78
CA ILE A 105 5.08 21.58 14.54
C ILE A 105 3.68 22.18 14.49
N GLU A 106 3.53 23.48 14.71
CA GLU A 106 2.25 24.19 14.66
C GLU A 106 1.61 24.10 13.28
N THR A 107 2.41 24.21 12.22
CA THR A 107 1.94 24.06 10.85
C THR A 107 1.50 22.63 10.57
N LYS A 108 2.32 21.63 10.93
CA LYS A 108 1.99 20.21 10.79
C LYS A 108 0.73 19.84 11.57
N ARG A 109 0.59 20.33 12.81
CA ARG A 109 -0.59 20.06 13.63
C ARG A 109 -1.86 20.66 13.01
N THR A 110 -1.76 21.87 12.46
CA THR A 110 -2.89 22.54 11.81
C THR A 110 -3.30 21.83 10.50
N SER A 111 -2.33 21.43 9.67
CA SER A 111 -2.62 20.71 8.43
C SER A 111 -3.16 19.29 8.68
N LEU A 112 -2.74 18.65 9.76
CA LEU A 112 -3.19 17.31 10.13
C LEU A 112 -4.69 17.24 10.40
N GLU A 113 -5.34 18.33 10.86
CA GLU A 113 -6.79 18.34 11.04
C GLU A 113 -7.56 18.04 9.77
N ASN A 114 -7.15 18.62 8.64
CA ASN A 114 -7.78 18.38 7.36
C ASN A 114 -7.57 16.92 6.91
N VAL A 115 -6.38 16.37 7.13
CA VAL A 115 -6.08 14.97 6.79
C VAL A 115 -6.91 14.00 7.64
N LEU A 116 -7.05 14.27 8.95
CA LEU A 116 -7.86 13.46 9.84
C LEU A 116 -9.36 13.58 9.52
N ALA A 117 -9.84 14.78 9.16
CA ALA A 117 -11.22 14.99 8.75
C ALA A 117 -11.54 14.21 7.45
N GLU A 118 -10.65 14.29 6.45
CA GLU A 118 -10.78 13.51 5.21
C GLU A 118 -10.74 12.00 5.49
N PHE A 119 -9.86 11.56 6.37
CA PHE A 119 -9.79 10.16 6.78
C PHE A 119 -11.09 9.71 7.48
N GLN A 120 -11.61 10.48 8.43
CA GLN A 120 -12.85 10.15 9.13
C GLN A 120 -14.05 10.10 8.18
N ASP A 121 -14.15 11.02 7.23
CA ASP A 121 -15.20 11.01 6.21
C ASP A 121 -15.17 9.69 5.41
N LYS A 122 -14.02 9.30 4.90
CA LYS A 122 -13.84 8.08 4.12
C LYS A 122 -13.94 6.80 4.94
N SER A 123 -13.48 6.80 6.18
CA SER A 123 -13.50 5.60 7.05
C SER A 123 -14.88 5.32 7.62
N SER A 124 -15.70 6.34 7.84
CA SER A 124 -17.04 6.21 8.44
C SER A 124 -18.01 5.34 7.63
N VAL A 125 -17.79 5.23 6.32
CA VAL A 125 -18.62 4.45 5.39
C VAL A 125 -18.08 3.04 5.14
N VAL A 126 -16.92 2.69 5.72
CA VAL A 126 -16.28 1.38 5.52
C VAL A 126 -16.92 0.33 6.41
N THR A 127 -17.40 -0.73 5.79
CA THR A 127 -17.93 -1.93 6.43
C THR A 127 -17.29 -3.17 5.81
N ALA A 128 -17.51 -4.34 6.38
CA ALA A 128 -17.06 -5.61 5.79
C ALA A 128 -17.67 -5.92 4.41
N LEU A 129 -18.75 -5.22 4.03
CA LEU A 129 -19.45 -5.38 2.75
C LEU A 129 -19.18 -4.22 1.77
N SER A 130 -18.26 -3.34 2.10
CA SER A 130 -17.93 -2.19 1.23
C SER A 130 -17.25 -2.63 -0.06
N SER A 131 -17.47 -1.87 -1.14
CA SER A 131 -16.78 -2.11 -2.41
C SER A 131 -15.27 -1.94 -2.25
N THR A 132 -14.49 -2.61 -3.09
CA THR A 132 -13.02 -2.47 -3.12
C THR A 132 -12.58 -1.03 -3.35
N GLU A 133 -13.31 -0.26 -4.16
CA GLU A 133 -13.04 1.15 -4.40
C GLU A 133 -13.20 1.99 -3.12
N THR A 134 -14.29 1.77 -2.36
CA THR A 134 -14.51 2.45 -1.07
C THR A 134 -13.39 2.13 -0.08
N ILE A 135 -12.99 0.86 0.00
CA ILE A 135 -11.90 0.40 0.86
C ILE A 135 -10.56 1.03 0.42
N ASP A 136 -10.27 1.07 -0.87
CA ASP A 136 -9.03 1.68 -1.41
C ASP A 136 -8.92 3.17 -1.05
N LEU A 137 -10.02 3.92 -1.19
CA LEU A 137 -10.06 5.34 -0.85
C LEU A 137 -9.85 5.56 0.66
N ALA A 138 -10.54 4.79 1.49
CA ALA A 138 -10.40 4.88 2.95
C ALA A 138 -9.01 4.44 3.43
N PHE A 139 -8.47 3.37 2.84
CA PHE A 139 -7.12 2.89 3.17
C PHE A 139 -6.03 3.87 2.72
N GLY A 140 -6.22 4.53 1.57
CA GLY A 140 -5.35 5.61 1.12
C GLY A 140 -5.34 6.78 2.11
N ALA A 141 -6.50 7.19 2.60
CA ALA A 141 -6.63 8.23 3.61
C ALA A 141 -6.03 7.80 4.97
N ALA A 142 -6.24 6.53 5.38
CA ALA A 142 -5.63 5.95 6.58
C ALA A 142 -4.09 5.98 6.52
N TYR A 143 -3.52 5.65 5.37
CA TYR A 143 -2.07 5.74 5.15
C TYR A 143 -1.58 7.19 5.32
N GLN A 144 -2.26 8.18 4.73
CA GLN A 144 -1.89 9.60 4.88
C GLN A 144 -2.04 10.09 6.31
N ALA A 145 -3.12 9.73 7.00
CA ALA A 145 -3.34 10.06 8.41
C ALA A 145 -2.20 9.49 9.29
N THR A 146 -1.85 8.22 9.08
CA THR A 146 -0.74 7.57 9.81
C THR A 146 0.59 8.25 9.53
N LEU A 147 0.91 8.53 8.26
CA LEU A 147 2.15 9.17 7.84
C LEU A 147 2.31 10.56 8.47
N GLN A 148 1.28 11.40 8.35
CA GLN A 148 1.32 12.78 8.86
C GLN A 148 1.35 12.82 10.39
N THR A 149 0.61 11.93 11.07
CA THR A 149 0.67 11.80 12.52
C THR A 149 2.06 11.35 12.98
N ASN A 150 2.66 10.39 12.31
CA ASN A 150 4.02 9.93 12.62
C ASN A 150 5.06 11.05 12.43
N HIS A 151 4.94 11.85 11.38
CA HIS A 151 5.80 13.02 11.16
C HIS A 151 5.64 14.04 12.28
N LEU A 152 4.41 14.35 12.71
CA LEU A 152 4.15 15.24 13.82
C LEU A 152 4.77 14.71 15.12
N VAL A 153 4.57 13.43 15.44
CA VAL A 153 5.14 12.78 16.63
C VAL A 153 6.66 12.87 16.64
N ASN A 154 7.31 12.67 15.49
CA ASN A 154 8.76 12.79 15.39
C ASN A 154 9.24 14.24 15.60
N SER A 155 8.55 15.24 15.04
CA SER A 155 8.88 16.64 15.26
C SER A 155 8.68 17.04 16.72
N ILE A 156 7.58 16.61 17.37
CA ILE A 156 7.34 16.80 18.81
C ILE A 156 8.45 16.12 19.64
N SER A 157 8.86 14.91 19.26
CA SER A 157 9.98 14.21 19.90
C SER A 157 11.26 15.03 19.87
N ASN A 158 11.61 15.57 18.71
CA ASN A 158 12.80 16.39 18.54
C ASN A 158 12.73 17.65 19.41
N LEU A 159 11.55 18.27 19.48
CA LEU A 159 11.33 19.44 20.35
C LEU A 159 11.48 19.10 21.82
N LEU A 160 10.77 18.08 22.31
CA LEU A 160 10.76 17.70 23.72
C LEU A 160 12.12 17.21 24.22
N LEU A 161 12.94 16.63 23.34
CA LEU A 161 14.30 16.15 23.66
C LEU A 161 15.38 17.19 23.36
N SER A 162 15.02 18.37 22.85
CA SER A 162 15.97 19.46 22.66
C SER A 162 16.52 19.98 24.00
N SER A 163 17.76 20.46 24.03
CA SER A 163 18.43 20.90 25.24
C SER A 163 17.69 21.99 26.01
N CYS A 164 16.99 22.86 25.30
CA CYS A 164 16.21 23.92 25.94
C CYS A 164 14.87 23.44 26.49
N SER A 165 14.24 22.46 25.89
CA SER A 165 12.99 21.87 26.36
C SER A 165 13.21 20.96 27.58
N ILE A 166 14.38 20.31 27.67
CA ILE A 166 14.75 19.43 28.79
C ILE A 166 14.74 20.18 30.12
N ALA A 167 15.07 21.47 30.12
CA ALA A 167 15.06 22.30 31.31
C ALA A 167 13.65 22.68 31.80
N ASN A 168 12.58 22.33 31.10
CA ASN A 168 11.20 22.66 31.47
C ASN A 168 10.49 21.46 32.13
N PRO A 169 10.29 21.41 33.46
CA PRO A 169 9.63 20.32 34.17
C PRO A 169 8.17 20.10 33.75
N ALA A 170 7.48 21.12 33.25
CA ALA A 170 6.09 20.99 32.78
C ALA A 170 5.95 20.03 31.57
N LEU A 171 7.07 19.74 30.88
CA LEU A 171 7.10 18.83 29.74
C LEU A 171 7.47 17.39 30.11
N ASP A 172 7.76 17.08 31.40
CA ASP A 172 8.21 15.75 31.82
C ASP A 172 7.17 14.65 31.57
N GLY A 173 5.89 14.97 31.80
CA GLY A 173 4.78 14.04 31.52
C GLY A 173 4.71 13.64 30.06
N TYR A 174 4.96 14.58 29.14
CA TYR A 174 4.97 14.31 27.70
C TYR A 174 6.21 13.49 27.31
N ARG A 175 7.37 13.80 27.87
CA ARG A 175 8.61 13.02 27.64
C ARG A 175 8.45 11.57 28.08
N THR A 176 7.80 11.35 29.23
CA THR A 176 7.54 10.00 29.75
C THR A 176 6.63 9.19 28.82
N SER A 177 5.56 9.80 28.29
CA SER A 177 4.65 9.12 27.37
C SER A 177 5.18 8.98 25.95
N LEU A 178 6.18 9.78 25.57
CA LEU A 178 6.69 9.89 24.20
C LEU A 178 7.20 8.57 23.61
N SER A 179 7.91 7.78 24.43
CA SER A 179 8.45 6.48 23.97
C SER A 179 7.35 5.51 23.56
N GLY A 180 6.28 5.44 24.34
CA GLY A 180 5.10 4.63 24.04
C GLY A 180 4.37 5.12 22.79
N VAL A 181 4.17 6.44 22.66
CA VAL A 181 3.55 7.04 21.47
C VAL A 181 4.37 6.78 20.21
N LYS A 182 5.69 6.96 20.27
CA LYS A 182 6.58 6.65 19.13
C LYS A 182 6.52 5.18 18.75
N ALA A 183 6.55 4.27 19.72
CA ALA A 183 6.47 2.84 19.46
C ALA A 183 5.14 2.47 18.78
N SER A 184 4.02 2.98 19.30
CA SER A 184 2.69 2.75 18.73
C SER A 184 2.58 3.30 17.29
N MET A 185 3.04 4.52 17.04
CA MET A 185 3.01 5.12 15.71
C MET A 185 3.94 4.42 14.72
N THR A 186 5.13 4.00 15.15
CA THR A 186 6.06 3.25 14.31
C THR A 186 5.49 1.89 13.93
N SER A 187 4.89 1.17 14.88
CA SER A 187 4.22 -0.10 14.63
C SER A 187 3.06 0.05 13.66
N LEU A 188 2.20 1.05 13.91
CA LEU A 188 1.06 1.35 13.04
C LEU A 188 1.51 1.69 11.60
N PHE A 189 2.51 2.55 11.46
CA PHE A 189 3.05 2.92 10.16
C PHE A 189 3.63 1.72 9.41
N SER A 190 4.36 0.86 10.12
CA SER A 190 4.93 -0.36 9.55
C SER A 190 3.84 -1.34 9.07
N ASP A 191 2.78 -1.52 9.88
CA ASP A 191 1.65 -2.38 9.51
C ASP A 191 0.93 -1.86 8.25
N ILE A 192 0.58 -0.59 8.23
CA ILE A 192 -0.12 0.04 7.11
C ILE A 192 0.75 0.03 5.83
N ALA A 193 2.04 0.29 5.95
CA ALA A 193 2.97 0.23 4.83
C ALA A 193 3.10 -1.20 4.27
N SER A 194 3.18 -2.20 5.14
CA SER A 194 3.21 -3.62 4.77
C SER A 194 1.92 -4.03 4.04
N LYS A 195 0.76 -3.67 4.58
CA LYS A 195 -0.55 -3.96 3.95
C LYS A 195 -0.69 -3.29 2.58
N ARG A 196 -0.20 -2.06 2.45
CA ARG A 196 -0.15 -1.37 1.15
C ARG A 196 0.70 -2.13 0.13
N SER A 197 1.86 -2.62 0.54
CA SER A 197 2.74 -3.43 -0.32
C SER A 197 2.06 -4.74 -0.74
N THR A 198 1.43 -5.43 0.21
CA THR A 198 0.68 -6.67 -0.05
C THR A 198 -0.47 -6.44 -1.04
N LEU A 199 -1.23 -5.35 -0.88
CA LEU A 199 -2.30 -4.98 -1.81
C LEU A 199 -1.77 -4.76 -3.24
N LEU A 200 -0.69 -3.99 -3.37
CA LEU A 200 -0.08 -3.74 -4.69
C LEU A 200 0.41 -5.03 -5.34
N THR A 201 1.00 -5.94 -4.56
CA THR A 201 1.44 -7.26 -5.04
C THR A 201 0.25 -8.09 -5.52
N ALA A 202 -0.83 -8.16 -4.74
CA ALA A 202 -2.03 -8.91 -5.09
C ALA A 202 -2.73 -8.34 -6.34
N LYS A 203 -2.85 -7.00 -6.45
CA LYS A 203 -3.37 -6.34 -7.66
C LYS A 203 -2.53 -6.64 -8.90
N ASN A 204 -1.21 -6.62 -8.76
CA ASN A 204 -0.30 -6.95 -9.86
C ASN A 204 -0.42 -8.41 -10.29
N ALA A 205 -0.59 -9.34 -9.34
CA ALA A 205 -0.79 -10.77 -9.63
C ALA A 205 -2.07 -11.00 -10.45
N VAL A 206 -3.20 -10.36 -10.08
CA VAL A 206 -4.43 -10.40 -10.87
C VAL A 206 -4.21 -9.79 -12.27
N GLY A 207 -3.54 -8.63 -12.34
CA GLY A 207 -3.25 -7.96 -13.60
C GLY A 207 -2.32 -8.77 -14.53
N GLN A 208 -1.43 -9.59 -14.00
CA GLN A 208 -0.60 -10.52 -14.78
C GLN A 208 -1.43 -11.73 -15.24
N ALA A 209 -2.12 -12.39 -14.30
CA ALA A 209 -2.92 -13.57 -14.62
C ALA A 209 -4.07 -13.29 -15.61
N SER A 210 -4.54 -12.05 -15.72
CA SER A 210 -5.57 -11.66 -16.69
C SER A 210 -5.05 -11.36 -18.10
N ARG A 211 -3.73 -11.27 -18.31
CA ARG A 211 -3.10 -10.99 -19.62
C ARG A 211 -2.58 -12.24 -20.30
N ASP A 212 -2.31 -13.27 -19.53
CA ASP A 212 -1.78 -14.56 -19.97
C ASP A 212 -2.89 -15.52 -20.40
#